data_f9c9078eff2d282a66165a611694333e
#
_entry.id   f9c9078eff2d282a66165a611694333e
#
_cell.length_a   1.000
_cell.length_b   1.000
_cell.length_c   1.000
_cell.angle_alpha   90.00
_cell.angle_beta   90.00
_cell.angle_gamma   90.00
#
_symmetry.space_group_name_H-M   'P 1'
#
loop_
_entity.id
_entity.type
_entity.pdbx_description
1 polymer ?
#
loop_
_entity_poly.entity_id
_entity_poly.type
_entity_poly.pdbx_seq_one_letter_code
_entity_poly.pdbx_strand_id
1 'polypeptide(L)'
;MKKIGLLFLLIGTFFSCQKKEDSYLEDPYKGKLKVTYVEEAKGWVKNIALHNEDLYFIRQDPFIGKIDSKGNTSSVTVTKSDNFNFNNDGSSVALSDSGDVYYTKGLLGPHKIFKYTPSTQQTTEIEVNYTPSYFGGREGILALTRYNSNEFMFFDFYSKTIKRYFHNLGTIVDVMGSGRDEISDGTGINASFRGIFQMAVFGKDIYVIDGKNSIRKIEPEGTSFKVTTLLKNYPETINDLAIDDDGVIYVVAHNQGILKFNPTTNKLEDYLSGKYIELKTPKSGLGYIDVDFDVDVISIKGKDMYLAFSTTLIKIANFKEEIAKYLLERERK
;
A
#
# COMPACT_ATOMS: atom_id res chain seq x y z
N MET A 1 40.36 -58.13 52.93
CA MET A 1 39.82 -56.76 52.75
C MET A 1 39.60 -56.55 51.24
N LYS A 2 38.34 -56.71 50.81
CA LYS A 2 37.97 -56.62 49.41
C LYS A 2 37.53 -55.16 49.10
N LYS A 3 38.24 -54.51 48.16
CA LYS A 3 37.83 -53.17 47.63
C LYS A 3 36.79 -53.39 46.53
N ILE A 4 35.58 -52.90 46.78
CA ILE A 4 34.49 -52.83 45.79
C ILE A 4 34.68 -51.56 45.04
N GLY A 5 35.00 -51.65 43.75
CA GLY A 5 35.04 -50.52 42.82
C GLY A 5 33.63 -50.23 42.32
N LEU A 6 33.15 -49.04 42.61
CA LEU A 6 31.87 -48.54 42.14
C LEU A 6 32.02 -47.96 40.73
N LEU A 7 31.51 -48.67 39.74
CA LEU A 7 31.49 -48.25 38.34
C LEU A 7 30.29 -47.28 38.14
N PHE A 8 30.55 -45.98 38.02
CA PHE A 8 29.55 -45.00 37.61
C PHE A 8 29.32 -45.12 36.11
N LEU A 9 28.20 -45.68 35.74
CA LEU A 9 27.71 -45.65 34.37
C LEU A 9 27.09 -44.28 34.10
N LEU A 10 27.85 -43.40 33.43
CA LEU A 10 27.31 -42.15 32.89
C LEU A 10 26.42 -42.49 31.69
N ILE A 11 25.11 -42.55 31.94
CA ILE A 11 24.12 -42.58 30.88
C ILE A 11 24.02 -41.13 30.34
N GLY A 12 24.79 -40.85 29.33
CA GLY A 12 24.64 -39.64 28.51
C GLY A 12 23.32 -39.72 27.77
N THR A 13 22.30 -39.05 28.28
CA THR A 13 21.10 -38.76 27.51
C THR A 13 21.48 -37.76 26.43
N PHE A 14 21.77 -38.29 25.26
CA PHE A 14 21.75 -37.49 24.06
C PHE A 14 20.32 -36.97 23.89
N PHE A 15 20.06 -35.77 24.37
CA PHE A 15 18.98 -34.98 23.84
C PHE A 15 19.35 -34.69 22.38
N SER A 16 18.98 -35.58 21.50
CA SER A 16 18.81 -35.26 20.11
C SER A 16 17.82 -34.11 20.08
N CYS A 17 18.36 -32.91 19.88
CA CYS A 17 17.58 -31.83 19.35
C CYS A 17 17.15 -32.31 17.94
N GLN A 18 16.09 -33.11 17.88
CA GLN A 18 15.31 -33.15 16.68
C GLN A 18 14.89 -31.69 16.47
N LYS A 19 15.61 -30.99 15.55
CA LYS A 19 14.95 -29.96 14.79
C LYS A 19 13.61 -30.60 14.43
N LYS A 20 12.53 -30.14 15.08
CA LYS A 20 11.26 -30.15 14.41
C LYS A 20 11.62 -29.50 13.07
N GLU A 21 11.81 -30.30 12.04
CA GLU A 21 11.40 -29.87 10.74
C GLU A 21 10.00 -29.38 11.00
N ASP A 22 9.86 -28.06 11.03
CA ASP A 22 8.58 -27.45 10.79
C ASP A 22 8.17 -28.15 9.49
N SER A 23 7.42 -29.22 9.65
CA SER A 23 6.58 -29.71 8.60
C SER A 23 5.68 -28.49 8.40
N TYR A 24 6.13 -27.60 7.50
CA TYR A 24 5.21 -26.80 6.74
C TYR A 24 4.29 -27.85 6.17
N LEU A 25 3.25 -28.11 6.92
CA LEU A 25 2.20 -29.01 6.54
C LEU A 25 1.87 -28.52 5.15
N GLU A 26 2.22 -29.33 4.16
CA GLU A 26 1.84 -29.02 2.78
C GLU A 26 0.39 -28.63 2.89
N ASP A 27 0.08 -27.37 2.65
CA ASP A 27 -1.30 -26.92 2.77
C ASP A 27 -2.08 -27.89 1.85
N PRO A 28 -2.92 -28.78 2.39
CA PRO A 28 -3.68 -29.71 1.58
C PRO A 28 -4.52 -28.98 0.55
N TYR A 29 -4.66 -27.69 0.73
CA TYR A 29 -5.33 -26.73 -0.14
C TYR A 29 -4.38 -26.01 -1.09
N LYS A 30 -3.26 -26.59 -1.47
CA LYS A 30 -2.37 -26.00 -2.51
C LYS A 30 -3.26 -25.44 -3.61
N GLY A 31 -3.74 -24.22 -3.34
CA GLY A 31 -4.67 -23.54 -4.21
C GLY A 31 -3.92 -23.12 -5.45
N LYS A 32 -4.52 -23.35 -6.58
CA LYS A 32 -3.99 -22.94 -7.87
C LYS A 32 -4.50 -21.55 -8.24
N LEU A 33 -4.39 -20.58 -7.31
CA LEU A 33 -4.70 -19.20 -7.68
C LEU A 33 -3.73 -18.78 -8.79
N LYS A 34 -4.30 -18.43 -9.92
CA LYS A 34 -3.52 -17.98 -11.08
C LYS A 34 -2.97 -16.60 -10.79
N VAL A 35 -1.69 -16.53 -10.48
CA VAL A 35 -0.96 -15.28 -10.35
C VAL A 35 0.11 -15.17 -11.43
N THR A 36 0.32 -13.98 -11.93
CA THR A 36 1.40 -13.66 -12.85
C THR A 36 2.45 -12.88 -12.07
N TYR A 37 3.66 -13.41 -12.03
CA TYR A 37 4.81 -12.66 -11.57
C TYR A 37 5.03 -11.47 -12.52
N VAL A 38 5.13 -10.28 -11.95
CA VAL A 38 5.32 -9.06 -12.72
C VAL A 38 6.77 -8.60 -12.65
N GLU A 39 7.33 -8.44 -11.44
CA GLU A 39 8.69 -7.93 -11.25
C GLU A 39 9.21 -8.29 -9.85
N GLU A 40 10.54 -8.42 -9.74
CA GLU A 40 11.26 -8.39 -8.48
C GLU A 40 11.99 -7.05 -8.36
N ALA A 41 11.43 -6.15 -7.59
CA ALA A 41 12.03 -4.86 -7.31
C ALA A 41 13.29 -5.04 -6.47
N LYS A 42 14.28 -4.15 -6.62
CA LYS A 42 15.50 -4.18 -5.81
C LYS A 42 15.32 -3.61 -4.39
N GLY A 43 14.11 -3.30 -3.99
CA GLY A 43 13.75 -2.75 -2.68
C GLY A 43 12.25 -2.86 -2.46
N TRP A 44 11.81 -2.67 -1.22
CA TRP A 44 10.41 -2.81 -0.84
C TRP A 44 9.53 -1.83 -1.62
N VAL A 45 8.49 -2.36 -2.24
CA VAL A 45 7.49 -1.56 -2.94
C VAL A 45 6.60 -0.87 -1.92
N LYS A 46 6.44 0.45 -2.07
CA LYS A 46 5.70 1.29 -1.12
C LYS A 46 4.37 1.79 -1.66
N ASN A 47 4.25 1.91 -2.97
CA ASN A 47 3.03 2.34 -3.62
C ASN A 47 3.06 1.98 -5.10
N ILE A 48 1.88 1.79 -5.69
CA ILE A 48 1.67 1.45 -7.09
C ILE A 48 0.68 2.44 -7.70
N ALA A 49 0.98 2.94 -8.88
CA ALA A 49 0.06 3.71 -9.70
C ALA A 49 -0.04 3.13 -11.10
N LEU A 50 -1.24 3.16 -11.66
CA LEU A 50 -1.54 2.64 -13.00
C LEU A 50 -1.90 3.80 -13.92
N HIS A 51 -1.28 3.84 -15.09
CA HIS A 51 -1.58 4.83 -16.11
C HIS A 51 -1.60 4.15 -17.50
N ASN A 52 -2.74 4.25 -18.17
CA ASN A 52 -3.01 3.45 -19.37
C ASN A 52 -2.75 1.97 -19.10
N GLU A 53 -1.85 1.34 -19.84
CA GLU A 53 -1.43 -0.05 -19.66
C GLU A 53 -0.13 -0.19 -18.84
N ASP A 54 0.46 0.93 -18.44
CA ASP A 54 1.73 0.96 -17.73
C ASP A 54 1.50 0.95 -16.21
N LEU A 55 2.34 0.22 -15.50
CA LEU A 55 2.39 0.19 -14.05
C LEU A 55 3.62 0.95 -13.57
N TYR A 56 3.43 1.87 -12.63
CA TYR A 56 4.50 2.60 -11.96
C TYR A 56 4.50 2.24 -10.49
N PHE A 57 5.69 2.10 -9.91
CA PHE A 57 5.81 1.80 -8.50
C PHE A 57 7.01 2.50 -7.89
N ILE A 58 6.86 2.94 -6.64
CA ILE A 58 7.97 3.46 -5.85
C ILE A 58 8.50 2.37 -4.92
N ARG A 59 9.81 2.35 -4.75
CA ARG A 59 10.54 1.41 -3.90
C ARG A 59 11.29 2.16 -2.83
N GLN A 60 11.79 1.38 -1.87
CA GLN A 60 12.62 1.93 -0.80
C GLN A 60 13.89 2.65 -1.28
N ASP A 61 14.43 2.27 -2.41
CA ASP A 61 15.56 2.95 -3.07
C ASP A 61 15.08 4.15 -3.93
N PRO A 62 15.98 5.06 -4.37
CA PRO A 62 15.59 6.28 -5.07
C PRO A 62 15.16 6.05 -6.54
N PHE A 63 14.36 5.04 -6.79
CA PHE A 63 13.90 4.70 -8.12
C PHE A 63 12.38 4.62 -8.21
N ILE A 64 11.86 5.12 -9.31
CA ILE A 64 10.52 4.78 -9.77
C ILE A 64 10.66 3.67 -10.79
N GLY A 65 10.09 2.51 -10.48
CA GLY A 65 9.98 1.42 -11.44
C GLY A 65 8.82 1.67 -12.38
N LYS A 66 8.98 1.25 -13.63
CA LYS A 66 7.93 1.22 -14.64
C LYS A 66 7.91 -0.14 -15.31
N ILE A 67 6.71 -0.68 -15.49
CA ILE A 67 6.46 -1.88 -16.28
C ILE A 67 5.48 -1.46 -17.37
N ASP A 68 5.87 -1.62 -18.63
CA ASP A 68 5.02 -1.28 -19.77
C ASP A 68 3.98 -2.37 -20.04
N SER A 69 3.06 -2.09 -20.97
CA SER A 69 2.00 -3.04 -21.38
C SER A 69 2.51 -4.36 -21.95
N LYS A 70 3.79 -4.40 -22.36
CA LYS A 70 4.45 -5.61 -22.88
C LYS A 70 5.19 -6.39 -21.79
N GLY A 71 5.19 -5.88 -20.55
CA GLY A 71 5.94 -6.45 -19.43
C GLY A 71 7.41 -6.07 -19.39
N ASN A 72 7.88 -5.11 -20.21
CA ASN A 72 9.26 -4.65 -20.12
C ASN A 72 9.42 -3.75 -18.91
N THR A 73 10.47 -4.02 -18.14
CA THR A 73 10.79 -3.26 -16.93
C THR A 73 11.82 -2.19 -17.22
N SER A 74 11.61 -1.02 -16.66
CA SER A 74 12.54 0.09 -16.66
C SER A 74 12.53 0.78 -15.31
N SER A 75 13.57 1.52 -15.01
CA SER A 75 13.63 2.31 -13.78
C SER A 75 14.14 3.70 -14.06
N VAL A 76 13.57 4.67 -13.37
CA VAL A 76 13.95 6.06 -13.44
C VAL A 76 14.61 6.43 -12.12
N THR A 77 15.84 6.91 -12.19
CA THR A 77 16.51 7.50 -11.04
C THR A 77 15.94 8.89 -10.78
N VAL A 78 15.29 9.08 -9.66
CA VAL A 78 14.49 10.29 -9.42
C VAL A 78 15.23 11.47 -8.84
N THR A 79 16.42 11.34 -8.34
CA THR A 79 17.35 12.46 -8.07
C THR A 79 18.74 11.97 -7.68
N LYS A 80 19.75 12.81 -7.96
CA LYS A 80 21.13 12.62 -7.46
C LYS A 80 21.37 13.25 -6.09
N SER A 81 20.36 13.83 -5.42
CA SER A 81 20.58 14.51 -4.16
C SER A 81 20.46 13.58 -2.98
N ASP A 82 21.50 13.52 -2.26
CA ASP A 82 21.78 13.09 -0.90
C ASP A 82 20.64 12.43 -0.10
N ASN A 83 20.84 11.15 0.27
CA ASN A 83 20.03 10.38 1.22
C ASN A 83 18.55 10.23 0.87
N PHE A 84 18.26 10.03 -0.40
CA PHE A 84 16.91 9.75 -0.87
C PHE A 84 16.47 8.36 -0.44
N ASN A 85 15.53 8.27 0.46
CA ASN A 85 14.97 7.01 0.92
C ASN A 85 13.44 7.10 0.98
N PHE A 86 12.74 6.27 0.21
CA PHE A 86 11.28 6.10 0.31
C PHE A 86 10.86 5.20 1.47
N ASN A 87 11.68 5.06 2.49
CA ASN A 87 11.40 4.22 3.65
C ASN A 87 10.23 4.70 4.51
N ASN A 88 9.65 5.83 4.16
CA ASN A 88 8.66 6.47 4.99
C ASN A 88 7.26 6.00 4.65
N ASP A 89 6.45 5.82 5.65
CA ASP A 89 5.01 5.58 5.51
C ASP A 89 4.37 6.73 4.71
N GLY A 90 3.42 6.36 3.84
CA GLY A 90 2.67 7.33 3.04
C GLY A 90 3.42 7.92 1.85
N SER A 91 4.60 7.38 1.49
CA SER A 91 5.21 7.66 0.18
C SER A 91 4.23 7.25 -0.92
N SER A 92 4.03 8.09 -1.92
CA SER A 92 3.01 7.88 -2.92
C SER A 92 3.46 8.32 -4.31
N VAL A 93 2.85 7.71 -5.32
CA VAL A 93 3.06 8.03 -6.75
C VAL A 93 1.71 8.19 -7.43
N ALA A 94 1.60 9.20 -8.29
CA ALA A 94 0.41 9.44 -9.10
C ALA A 94 0.84 9.98 -10.47
N LEU A 95 0.00 9.83 -11.48
CA LEU A 95 0.32 10.23 -12.84
C LEU A 95 -0.71 11.22 -13.40
N SER A 96 -0.24 12.18 -14.20
CA SER A 96 -1.10 13.04 -15.03
C SER A 96 -1.52 12.31 -16.31
N ASP A 97 -2.46 12.90 -17.05
CA ASP A 97 -2.86 12.39 -18.37
C ASP A 97 -1.72 12.41 -19.39
N SER A 98 -0.78 13.35 -19.26
CA SER A 98 0.41 13.43 -20.10
C SER A 98 1.48 12.38 -19.76
N GLY A 99 1.29 11.61 -18.68
CA GLY A 99 2.26 10.63 -18.22
C GLY A 99 3.38 11.21 -17.34
N ASP A 100 3.27 12.48 -16.92
CA ASP A 100 4.16 13.00 -15.89
C ASP A 100 3.94 12.29 -14.58
N VAL A 101 5.02 11.93 -13.89
CA VAL A 101 4.98 11.17 -12.65
C VAL A 101 5.17 12.11 -11.47
N TYR A 102 4.15 12.22 -10.64
CA TYR A 102 4.18 12.96 -9.39
C TYR A 102 4.40 12.02 -8.23
N TYR A 103 5.26 12.40 -7.27
CA TYR A 103 5.55 11.54 -6.13
C TYR A 103 5.92 12.33 -4.90
N THR A 104 5.77 11.70 -3.74
CA THR A 104 6.14 12.22 -2.42
C THR A 104 7.04 11.24 -1.69
N LYS A 105 7.79 11.74 -0.70
CA LYS A 105 8.66 10.92 0.13
C LYS A 105 8.02 10.45 1.44
N GLY A 106 6.73 10.72 1.61
CA GLY A 106 5.98 10.32 2.80
C GLY A 106 6.39 11.03 4.08
N LEU A 107 6.03 10.41 5.20
CA LEU A 107 6.33 10.89 6.54
C LEU A 107 7.85 11.04 6.75
N LEU A 108 8.29 12.16 7.33
CA LEU A 108 9.70 12.53 7.46
C LEU A 108 10.42 12.88 6.14
N GLY A 109 9.71 12.89 5.02
CA GLY A 109 10.21 13.42 3.77
C GLY A 109 10.18 14.94 3.72
N PRO A 110 10.83 15.56 2.72
CA PRO A 110 10.74 16.99 2.52
C PRO A 110 9.31 17.41 2.19
N HIS A 111 8.94 18.61 2.57
CA HIS A 111 7.60 19.16 2.37
C HIS A 111 7.40 19.65 0.92
N LYS A 112 7.57 18.70 -0.02
CA LYS A 112 7.56 18.94 -1.45
C LYS A 112 6.86 17.82 -2.20
N ILE A 113 6.25 18.16 -3.33
CA ILE A 113 5.86 17.22 -4.36
C ILE A 113 6.94 17.25 -5.44
N PHE A 114 7.33 16.10 -5.92
CA PHE A 114 8.27 15.96 -7.03
C PHE A 114 7.51 15.60 -8.29
N LYS A 115 7.89 16.21 -9.41
CA LYS A 115 7.37 15.90 -10.74
C LYS A 115 8.51 15.45 -11.63
N TYR A 116 8.45 14.21 -12.10
CA TYR A 116 9.31 13.69 -13.15
C TYR A 116 8.58 13.72 -14.49
N THR A 117 9.21 14.33 -15.49
CA THR A 117 8.69 14.41 -16.86
C THR A 117 9.47 13.44 -17.76
N PRO A 118 8.86 12.34 -18.22
CA PRO A 118 9.56 11.30 -18.99
C PRO A 118 10.14 11.80 -20.32
N SER A 119 9.48 12.73 -20.99
CA SER A 119 9.94 13.26 -22.28
C SER A 119 11.23 14.07 -22.21
N THR A 120 11.49 14.74 -21.08
CA THR A 120 12.70 15.54 -20.85
C THR A 120 13.69 14.86 -19.90
N GLN A 121 13.26 13.79 -19.24
CA GLN A 121 14.00 13.09 -18.19
C GLN A 121 14.41 14.02 -17.02
N GLN A 122 13.60 15.04 -16.76
CA GLN A 122 13.87 16.02 -15.70
C GLN A 122 12.91 15.85 -14.53
N THR A 123 13.44 16.07 -13.33
CA THR A 123 12.66 16.18 -12.10
C THR A 123 12.61 17.64 -11.65
N THR A 124 11.42 18.13 -11.35
CA THR A 124 11.18 19.45 -10.76
C THR A 124 10.58 19.28 -9.36
N GLU A 125 10.91 20.21 -8.48
CA GLU A 125 10.38 20.27 -7.13
C GLU A 125 9.23 21.28 -7.08
N ILE A 126 8.15 20.92 -6.41
CA ILE A 126 6.98 21.76 -6.18
C ILE A 126 6.90 21.99 -4.68
N GLU A 127 7.18 23.23 -4.28
CA GLU A 127 7.15 23.62 -2.88
C GLU A 127 5.70 23.64 -2.37
N VAL A 128 5.48 23.00 -1.24
CA VAL A 128 4.23 23.13 -0.50
C VAL A 128 4.47 24.10 0.63
N ASN A 129 3.91 25.29 0.51
CA ASN A 129 4.08 26.33 1.50
C ASN A 129 3.53 25.87 2.87
N TYR A 130 4.37 25.91 3.86
CA TYR A 130 3.99 25.66 5.24
C TYR A 130 4.75 26.62 6.17
N THR A 131 4.14 26.92 7.30
CA THR A 131 4.81 27.66 8.36
C THR A 131 5.30 26.64 9.38
N PRO A 132 6.61 26.47 9.58
CA PRO A 132 7.13 25.51 10.55
C PRO A 132 6.55 25.79 11.93
N SER A 133 5.89 24.82 12.54
CA SER A 133 5.54 24.89 13.95
C SER A 133 6.55 24.16 14.80
N TYR A 134 6.52 24.47 16.09
CA TYR A 134 7.47 24.03 17.10
C TYR A 134 7.35 22.55 17.49
N PHE A 135 6.46 21.78 16.84
CA PHE A 135 6.21 20.38 17.17
C PHE A 135 7.11 19.44 16.36
N GLY A 136 8.24 19.19 16.95
CA GLY A 136 9.28 18.25 16.59
C GLY A 136 9.04 17.22 15.49
N GLY A 137 9.50 17.49 14.28
CA GLY A 137 10.17 16.51 13.46
C GLY A 137 9.33 15.50 12.67
N ARG A 138 8.00 15.63 12.59
CA ARG A 138 7.20 14.82 11.69
C ARG A 138 6.55 15.71 10.63
N GLU A 139 7.29 15.93 9.59
CA GLU A 139 6.86 16.69 8.43
C GLU A 139 6.71 15.71 7.28
N GLY A 140 5.86 16.01 6.33
CA GLY A 140 5.76 15.20 5.14
C GLY A 140 4.42 15.34 4.41
N ILE A 141 4.47 15.06 3.14
CA ILE A 141 3.30 14.98 2.27
C ILE A 141 3.00 13.52 2.03
N LEU A 142 1.78 13.11 2.36
CA LEU A 142 1.32 11.73 2.31
C LEU A 142 0.20 11.56 1.29
N ALA A 143 0.02 10.35 0.85
CA ALA A 143 -1.17 9.89 0.11
C ALA A 143 -1.51 10.76 -1.11
N LEU A 144 -0.48 11.19 -1.86
CA LEU A 144 -0.71 11.90 -3.12
C LEU A 144 -1.50 11.01 -4.08
N THR A 145 -2.63 11.50 -4.54
CA THR A 145 -3.48 10.80 -5.50
C THR A 145 -4.00 11.74 -6.57
N ARG A 146 -4.24 11.21 -7.75
CA ARG A 146 -4.88 11.96 -8.82
C ARG A 146 -6.39 12.02 -8.58
N TYR A 147 -6.94 13.21 -8.47
CA TYR A 147 -8.37 13.43 -8.28
C TYR A 147 -9.13 13.48 -9.61
N ASN A 148 -8.59 14.24 -10.56
CA ASN A 148 -9.11 14.32 -11.94
C ASN A 148 -7.98 14.70 -12.92
N SER A 149 -8.32 15.04 -14.16
CA SER A 149 -7.35 15.40 -15.20
C SER A 149 -6.43 16.58 -14.85
N ASN A 150 -6.89 17.50 -14.00
CA ASN A 150 -6.19 18.75 -13.70
C ASN A 150 -5.70 18.84 -12.26
N GLU A 151 -6.07 17.90 -11.40
CA GLU A 151 -5.94 18.04 -9.97
C GLU A 151 -5.40 16.79 -9.30
N PHE A 152 -4.47 17.01 -8.38
CA PHE A 152 -4.02 16.03 -7.41
C PHE A 152 -4.49 16.44 -6.02
N MET A 153 -4.77 15.45 -5.17
CA MET A 153 -4.98 15.65 -3.76
C MET A 153 -3.89 14.96 -2.95
N PHE A 154 -3.56 15.52 -1.81
CA PHE A 154 -2.59 14.97 -0.89
C PHE A 154 -2.88 15.41 0.55
N PHE A 155 -2.35 14.69 1.50
CA PHE A 155 -2.44 15.03 2.90
C PHE A 155 -1.14 15.71 3.36
N ASP A 156 -1.26 16.90 3.88
CA ASP A 156 -0.20 17.60 4.57
C ASP A 156 -0.23 17.19 6.04
N PHE A 157 0.71 16.33 6.42
CA PHE A 157 0.75 15.79 7.78
C PHE A 157 1.01 16.87 8.83
N TYR A 158 1.68 17.93 8.44
CA TYR A 158 2.00 19.03 9.32
C TYR A 158 0.78 19.88 9.68
N SER A 159 0.08 20.37 8.66
CA SER A 159 -1.14 21.16 8.84
C SER A 159 -2.37 20.34 9.23
N LYS A 160 -2.29 19.00 9.12
CA LYS A 160 -3.43 18.08 9.29
C LYS A 160 -4.59 18.40 8.35
N THR A 161 -4.26 18.84 7.13
CA THR A 161 -5.23 19.21 6.11
C THR A 161 -5.03 18.41 4.83
N ILE A 162 -6.11 18.21 4.08
CA ILE A 162 -6.03 17.78 2.70
C ILE A 162 -5.91 19.01 1.83
N LYS A 163 -4.92 18.99 0.96
CA LYS A 163 -4.65 20.06 -0.01
C LYS A 163 -4.92 19.56 -1.42
N ARG A 164 -5.25 20.49 -2.30
CA ARG A 164 -5.45 20.27 -3.73
C ARG A 164 -4.36 21.01 -4.50
N TYR A 165 -3.71 20.30 -5.40
CA TYR A 165 -2.73 20.83 -6.32
C TYR A 165 -3.30 20.88 -7.74
N PHE A 166 -3.45 22.09 -8.28
CA PHE A 166 -3.85 22.36 -9.67
C PHE A 166 -2.58 22.39 -10.52
N HIS A 167 -2.24 21.26 -11.11
CA HIS A 167 -0.93 21.13 -11.78
C HIS A 167 -0.78 22.03 -13.02
N ASN A 168 -1.90 22.40 -13.67
CA ASN A 168 -1.90 23.33 -14.81
C ASN A 168 -1.60 24.78 -14.38
N LEU A 169 -1.94 25.15 -13.16
CA LEU A 169 -1.80 26.49 -12.59
C LEU A 169 -0.58 26.62 -11.66
N GLY A 170 0.00 25.48 -11.27
CA GLY A 170 1.04 25.47 -10.26
C GLY A 170 0.57 25.92 -8.87
N THR A 171 -0.75 25.85 -8.58
CA THR A 171 -1.36 26.40 -7.37
C THR A 171 -1.79 25.29 -6.42
N ILE A 172 -1.49 25.49 -5.13
CA ILE A 172 -1.91 24.60 -4.04
C ILE A 172 -2.86 25.35 -3.13
N VAL A 173 -3.98 24.70 -2.77
CA VAL A 173 -4.99 25.27 -1.85
C VAL A 173 -5.38 24.26 -0.78
N ASP A 174 -5.67 24.75 0.41
CA ASP A 174 -6.30 23.96 1.47
C ASP A 174 -7.76 23.68 1.08
N VAL A 175 -8.19 22.44 1.26
CA VAL A 175 -9.54 22.00 0.90
C VAL A 175 -10.35 21.64 2.12
N MET A 176 -9.77 20.87 3.05
CA MET A 176 -10.45 20.41 4.24
C MET A 176 -9.47 20.00 5.33
N GLY A 177 -9.95 20.01 6.56
CA GLY A 177 -9.21 19.67 7.75
C GLY A 177 -9.12 20.83 8.72
N SER A 178 -9.36 20.55 10.00
CA SER A 178 -9.36 21.56 11.07
C SER A 178 -7.96 21.88 11.63
N GLY A 179 -6.95 21.13 11.22
CA GLY A 179 -5.61 21.18 11.81
C GLY A 179 -5.46 20.40 13.12
N ARG A 180 -6.51 19.76 13.62
CA ARG A 180 -6.47 18.95 14.85
C ARG A 180 -6.04 17.53 14.58
N ASP A 181 -5.25 16.96 15.50
CA ASP A 181 -4.82 15.55 15.43
C ASP A 181 -5.89 14.60 16.03
N GLU A 182 -7.03 14.53 15.38
CA GLU A 182 -8.18 13.69 15.80
C GLU A 182 -8.96 13.20 14.58
N ILE A 183 -9.82 12.21 14.77
CA ILE A 183 -10.74 11.73 13.74
C ILE A 183 -12.14 12.26 14.06
N SER A 184 -12.60 13.27 13.29
CA SER A 184 -13.93 13.87 13.41
C SER A 184 -14.54 14.12 12.05
N ASP A 185 -15.80 13.72 11.90
CA ASP A 185 -16.59 13.97 10.70
C ASP A 185 -17.03 15.43 10.62
N GLY A 186 -17.27 15.90 9.42
CA GLY A 186 -17.70 17.28 9.18
C GLY A 186 -17.50 17.71 7.73
N THR A 187 -17.82 18.98 7.45
CA THR A 187 -17.66 19.57 6.12
C THR A 187 -16.51 20.58 6.15
N GLY A 188 -15.59 20.47 5.19
CA GLY A 188 -14.47 21.39 5.04
C GLY A 188 -13.59 21.44 6.28
N ILE A 189 -13.39 22.63 6.83
CA ILE A 189 -12.56 22.87 8.01
C ILE A 189 -13.15 22.32 9.33
N ASN A 190 -14.38 21.82 9.31
CA ASN A 190 -14.99 21.21 10.49
C ASN A 190 -14.66 19.71 10.61
N ALA A 191 -14.09 19.11 9.57
CA ALA A 191 -13.55 17.75 9.65
C ALA A 191 -12.13 17.77 10.24
N SER A 192 -11.74 16.70 10.91
CA SER A 192 -10.38 16.54 11.44
C SER A 192 -9.78 15.21 11.01
N PHE A 193 -8.46 15.18 10.87
CA PHE A 193 -7.71 14.00 10.45
C PHE A 193 -6.54 13.74 11.39
N ARG A 194 -6.34 12.49 11.76
CA ARG A 194 -5.15 12.08 12.53
C ARG A 194 -3.93 11.94 11.63
N GLY A 195 -4.12 11.32 10.46
CA GLY A 195 -3.06 11.13 9.49
C GLY A 195 -3.55 10.24 8.36
N ILE A 196 -3.61 10.76 7.14
CA ILE A 196 -4.03 10.02 5.97
C ILE A 196 -2.79 9.40 5.32
N PHE A 197 -2.75 8.08 5.26
CA PHE A 197 -1.63 7.33 4.71
C PHE A 197 -1.86 6.86 3.29
N GLN A 198 -3.11 6.62 2.92
CA GLN A 198 -3.52 6.23 1.57
C GLN A 198 -4.82 6.90 1.17
N MET A 199 -4.95 7.18 -0.12
CA MET A 199 -6.15 7.71 -0.77
C MET A 199 -6.43 6.96 -2.06
N ALA A 200 -7.70 6.63 -2.32
CA ALA A 200 -8.18 6.17 -3.61
C ALA A 200 -9.40 6.98 -4.04
N VAL A 201 -9.53 7.20 -5.34
CA VAL A 201 -10.61 7.99 -5.93
C VAL A 201 -11.53 7.05 -6.71
N PHE A 202 -12.83 7.19 -6.47
CA PHE A 202 -13.86 6.52 -7.27
C PHE A 202 -14.94 7.52 -7.66
N GLY A 203 -15.06 7.79 -8.93
CA GLY A 203 -15.90 8.86 -9.45
C GLY A 203 -15.46 10.24 -8.95
N LYS A 204 -16.28 10.85 -8.09
CA LYS A 204 -15.96 12.12 -7.41
C LYS A 204 -15.61 11.95 -5.93
N ASP A 205 -15.80 10.75 -5.42
CA ASP A 205 -15.57 10.43 -4.01
C ASP A 205 -14.13 10.00 -3.79
N ILE A 206 -13.60 10.32 -2.62
CA ILE A 206 -12.27 9.93 -2.18
C ILE A 206 -12.43 9.05 -0.94
N TYR A 207 -11.75 7.94 -0.92
CA TYR A 207 -11.69 7.05 0.23
C TYR A 207 -10.29 7.06 0.81
N VAL A 208 -10.19 7.16 2.12
CA VAL A 208 -8.89 7.35 2.81
C VAL A 208 -8.73 6.40 3.98
N ILE A 209 -7.50 6.03 4.24
CA ILE A 209 -7.09 5.39 5.50
C ILE A 209 -6.60 6.48 6.43
N ASP A 210 -7.32 6.72 7.52
CA ASP A 210 -6.99 7.71 8.54
C ASP A 210 -6.54 7.05 9.85
N GLY A 211 -5.39 7.45 10.36
CA GLY A 211 -4.79 6.89 11.56
C GLY A 211 -4.41 5.42 11.45
N LYS A 212 -4.27 4.89 10.23
CA LYS A 212 -3.95 3.49 9.90
C LYS A 212 -5.01 2.45 10.32
N ASN A 213 -6.15 2.85 10.83
CA ASN A 213 -7.17 1.91 11.31
C ASN A 213 -8.61 2.40 11.13
N SER A 214 -8.80 3.43 10.35
CA SER A 214 -10.14 3.95 10.05
C SER A 214 -10.26 4.20 8.55
N ILE A 215 -11.41 3.86 7.97
CA ILE A 215 -11.73 4.14 6.58
C ILE A 215 -12.75 5.26 6.56
N ARG A 216 -12.47 6.30 5.79
CA ARG A 216 -13.37 7.45 5.66
C ARG A 216 -13.68 7.74 4.21
N LYS A 217 -14.88 8.21 3.97
CA LYS A 217 -15.34 8.72 2.68
C LYS A 217 -15.33 10.23 2.69
N ILE A 218 -14.88 10.81 1.61
CA ILE A 218 -14.86 12.25 1.36
C ILE A 218 -15.63 12.46 0.06
N GLU A 219 -16.72 13.17 0.13
CA GLU A 219 -17.63 13.42 -1.02
C GLU A 219 -17.83 14.91 -1.24
N PRO A 220 -17.95 15.38 -2.50
CA PRO A 220 -18.24 16.78 -2.78
C PRO A 220 -19.57 17.22 -2.17
N GLU A 221 -19.57 18.37 -1.48
CA GLU A 221 -20.75 19.00 -0.91
C GLU A 221 -20.74 20.50 -1.22
N GLY A 222 -21.49 20.91 -2.24
CA GLY A 222 -21.48 22.30 -2.72
C GLY A 222 -20.08 22.70 -3.23
N THR A 223 -19.50 23.72 -2.60
CA THR A 223 -18.13 24.19 -2.89
C THR A 223 -17.06 23.55 -2.00
N SER A 224 -17.45 22.63 -1.12
CA SER A 224 -16.59 21.98 -0.15
C SER A 224 -16.67 20.47 -0.28
N PHE A 225 -16.20 19.76 0.74
CA PHE A 225 -16.26 18.31 0.84
C PHE A 225 -16.76 17.89 2.22
N LYS A 226 -17.65 16.91 2.23
CA LYS A 226 -18.13 16.26 3.44
C LYS A 226 -17.31 15.02 3.72
N VAL A 227 -16.91 14.86 4.95
CA VAL A 227 -16.14 13.71 5.44
C VAL A 227 -17.00 12.86 6.35
N THR A 228 -17.10 11.58 6.05
CA THR A 228 -17.88 10.60 6.82
C THR A 228 -17.01 9.38 7.14
N THR A 229 -17.01 8.95 8.40
CA THR A 229 -16.30 7.75 8.82
C THR A 229 -17.15 6.51 8.52
N LEU A 230 -16.61 5.62 7.67
CA LEU A 230 -17.25 4.34 7.32
C LEU A 230 -16.89 3.22 8.29
N LEU A 231 -15.61 3.17 8.68
CA LEU A 231 -15.07 2.21 9.63
C LEU A 231 -14.14 2.94 10.59
N LYS A 232 -14.30 2.71 11.89
CA LYS A 232 -13.49 3.38 12.93
C LYS A 232 -12.81 2.36 13.84
N ASN A 233 -11.54 2.63 14.16
CA ASN A 233 -10.79 1.85 15.14
C ASN A 233 -10.75 0.35 14.82
N TYR A 234 -10.47 0.00 13.57
CA TYR A 234 -10.20 -1.38 13.22
C TYR A 234 -9.02 -1.92 14.07
N PRO A 235 -9.08 -3.14 14.58
CA PRO A 235 -8.08 -3.62 15.56
C PRO A 235 -6.68 -3.75 14.96
N GLU A 236 -6.58 -4.01 13.65
CA GLU A 236 -5.30 -4.17 12.96
C GLU A 236 -4.94 -2.93 12.12
N THR A 237 -3.69 -2.84 11.73
CA THR A 237 -3.23 -1.80 10.82
C THR A 237 -3.75 -2.09 9.41
N ILE A 238 -4.40 -1.11 8.80
CA ILE A 238 -4.75 -1.11 7.39
C ILE A 238 -3.59 -0.46 6.63
N ASN A 239 -2.91 -1.25 5.79
CA ASN A 239 -1.72 -0.82 5.06
C ASN A 239 -2.08 -0.05 3.80
N ASP A 240 -3.05 -0.55 3.03
CA ASP A 240 -3.42 0.04 1.74
C ASP A 240 -4.89 -0.23 1.39
N LEU A 241 -5.43 0.53 0.43
CA LEU A 241 -6.78 0.35 -0.10
C LEU A 241 -6.83 0.56 -1.60
N ALA A 242 -7.68 -0.20 -2.27
CA ALA A 242 -8.03 -0.03 -3.68
C ALA A 242 -9.54 -0.15 -3.88
N ILE A 243 -10.03 0.43 -4.96
CA ILE A 243 -11.44 0.41 -5.32
C ILE A 243 -11.56 -0.10 -6.74
N ASP A 244 -12.47 -1.03 -6.97
CA ASP A 244 -12.72 -1.54 -8.31
C ASP A 244 -13.73 -0.68 -9.09
N ASP A 245 -13.96 -1.04 -10.35
CA ASP A 245 -14.87 -0.30 -11.23
C ASP A 245 -16.34 -0.35 -10.79
N ASP A 246 -16.71 -1.27 -9.90
CA ASP A 246 -18.04 -1.37 -9.28
C ASP A 246 -18.15 -0.57 -7.98
N GLY A 247 -17.08 0.09 -7.54
CA GLY A 247 -17.02 0.87 -6.30
C GLY A 247 -16.80 0.02 -5.05
N VAL A 248 -16.40 -1.24 -5.20
CA VAL A 248 -16.09 -2.11 -4.08
C VAL A 248 -14.71 -1.78 -3.53
N ILE A 249 -14.64 -1.55 -2.22
CA ILE A 249 -13.41 -1.23 -1.51
C ILE A 249 -12.75 -2.52 -1.03
N TYR A 250 -11.50 -2.69 -1.41
CA TYR A 250 -10.60 -3.72 -0.91
C TYR A 250 -9.51 -3.08 -0.09
N VAL A 251 -9.13 -3.70 1.01
CA VAL A 251 -8.04 -3.23 1.87
C VAL A 251 -7.06 -4.35 2.16
N VAL A 252 -5.81 -3.99 2.34
CA VAL A 252 -4.80 -4.88 2.91
C VAL A 252 -4.68 -4.55 4.39
N ALA A 253 -4.95 -5.53 5.25
CA ALA A 253 -4.81 -5.39 6.68
C ALA A 253 -3.72 -6.32 7.21
N HIS A 254 -2.86 -5.77 8.07
CA HIS A 254 -1.74 -6.51 8.66
C HIS A 254 -2.25 -7.77 9.37
N ASN A 255 -1.61 -8.92 9.14
CA ASN A 255 -1.97 -10.24 9.66
C ASN A 255 -3.36 -10.75 9.25
N GLN A 256 -4.01 -10.14 8.27
CA GLN A 256 -5.36 -10.55 7.85
C GLN A 256 -5.53 -10.66 6.32
N GLY A 257 -4.52 -10.29 5.55
CA GLY A 257 -4.58 -10.36 4.09
C GLY A 257 -5.45 -9.30 3.44
N ILE A 258 -6.20 -9.68 2.43
CA ILE A 258 -7.07 -8.79 1.67
C ILE A 258 -8.50 -8.94 2.15
N LEU A 259 -9.07 -7.85 2.61
CA LEU A 259 -10.44 -7.77 3.11
C LEU A 259 -11.28 -6.90 2.17
N LYS A 260 -12.59 -7.15 2.18
CA LYS A 260 -13.58 -6.39 1.44
C LYS A 260 -14.45 -5.60 2.41
N PHE A 261 -14.65 -4.32 2.15
CA PHE A 261 -15.56 -3.51 2.95
C PHE A 261 -17.02 -3.80 2.57
N ASN A 262 -17.82 -4.14 3.57
CA ASN A 262 -19.26 -4.30 3.41
C ASN A 262 -19.98 -3.01 3.87
N PRO A 263 -20.57 -2.23 2.96
CA PRO A 263 -21.22 -0.96 3.29
C PRO A 263 -22.52 -1.12 4.06
N THR A 264 -23.15 -2.30 4.04
CA THR A 264 -24.39 -2.55 4.79
C THR A 264 -24.11 -2.78 6.28
N THR A 265 -23.02 -3.47 6.59
CA THR A 265 -22.64 -3.81 7.97
C THR A 265 -21.59 -2.87 8.55
N ASN A 266 -20.96 -2.03 7.70
CA ASN A 266 -19.79 -1.20 8.02
C ASN A 266 -18.63 -2.04 8.60
N LYS A 267 -18.41 -3.24 8.05
CA LYS A 267 -17.37 -4.15 8.49
C LYS A 267 -16.45 -4.54 7.34
N LEU A 268 -15.25 -4.94 7.70
CA LEU A 268 -14.37 -5.66 6.79
C LEU A 268 -14.66 -7.15 6.87
N GLU A 269 -14.80 -7.76 5.72
CA GLU A 269 -15.04 -9.19 5.53
C GLU A 269 -13.85 -9.81 4.81
N ASP A 270 -13.52 -11.03 5.17
CA ASP A 270 -12.44 -11.76 4.54
C ASP A 270 -12.70 -11.95 3.04
N TYR A 271 -11.71 -11.65 2.22
CA TYR A 271 -11.78 -11.81 0.77
C TYR A 271 -10.71 -12.77 0.25
N LEU A 272 -9.46 -12.57 0.65
CA LEU A 272 -8.36 -13.45 0.36
C LEU A 272 -7.39 -13.42 1.53
N SER A 273 -7.54 -14.38 2.43
CA SER A 273 -6.74 -14.49 3.63
C SER A 273 -6.00 -15.81 3.72
N GLY A 274 -5.03 -15.78 4.53
CA GLY A 274 -4.33 -16.85 5.18
C GLY A 274 -3.99 -17.99 4.28
N LYS A 275 -3.02 -17.94 3.52
CA LYS A 275 -2.24 -19.11 3.17
C LYS A 275 -1.76 -19.08 1.72
N TYR A 276 -0.59 -19.39 1.65
CA TYR A 276 0.35 -19.64 0.58
C TYR A 276 -0.25 -19.68 -0.83
N ILE A 277 -0.17 -18.54 -1.50
CA ILE A 277 -0.31 -18.51 -2.95
C ILE A 277 1.02 -19.03 -3.50
N GLU A 278 0.97 -20.14 -4.22
CA GLU A 278 2.15 -20.67 -4.89
C GLU A 278 2.56 -19.72 -6.01
N LEU A 279 3.76 -19.15 -5.89
CA LEU A 279 4.32 -18.25 -6.88
C LEU A 279 5.53 -18.88 -7.56
N LYS A 280 5.43 -19.08 -8.85
CA LYS A 280 6.55 -19.49 -9.67
C LYS A 280 7.33 -18.27 -10.15
N THR A 281 8.48 -18.01 -9.53
CA THR A 281 9.33 -16.90 -9.94
C THR A 281 10.41 -17.35 -10.93
N PRO A 282 10.82 -16.48 -11.86
CA PRO A 282 11.88 -16.82 -12.82
C PRO A 282 13.24 -17.11 -12.19
N LYS A 283 13.51 -16.55 -11.00
CA LYS A 283 14.83 -16.61 -10.38
C LYS A 283 14.97 -17.64 -9.27
N SER A 284 13.94 -17.88 -8.49
CA SER A 284 14.01 -18.71 -7.28
C SER A 284 13.24 -20.03 -7.37
N GLY A 285 12.61 -20.32 -8.49
CA GLY A 285 11.76 -21.48 -8.61
C GLY A 285 10.37 -21.27 -8.00
N LEU A 286 9.87 -22.29 -7.29
CA LEU A 286 8.59 -22.19 -6.58
C LEU A 286 8.79 -21.47 -5.25
N GLY A 287 8.10 -20.35 -5.08
CA GLY A 287 7.96 -19.64 -3.82
C GLY A 287 6.51 -19.63 -3.37
N TYR A 288 6.29 -19.31 -2.13
CA TYR A 288 4.95 -19.13 -1.56
C TYR A 288 4.81 -17.70 -1.05
N ILE A 289 3.62 -17.15 -1.20
CA ILE A 289 3.23 -15.87 -0.61
C ILE A 289 2.25 -16.17 0.51
N ASP A 290 2.54 -15.68 1.69
CA ASP A 290 1.58 -15.60 2.77
C ASP A 290 0.84 -14.26 2.64
N VAL A 291 -0.40 -14.32 2.16
CA VAL A 291 -1.18 -13.10 1.89
C VAL A 291 -1.42 -12.29 3.16
N ASP A 292 -1.50 -12.95 4.31
CA ASP A 292 -1.76 -12.28 5.59
C ASP A 292 -0.54 -11.46 6.05
N PHE A 293 0.65 -11.98 5.84
CA PHE A 293 1.88 -11.37 6.38
C PHE A 293 2.67 -10.58 5.35
N ASP A 294 2.56 -10.94 4.08
CA ASP A 294 3.49 -10.45 3.06
C ASP A 294 2.94 -9.28 2.24
N VAL A 295 1.61 -9.18 2.06
CA VAL A 295 1.02 -8.17 1.19
C VAL A 295 0.93 -6.82 1.90
N ASP A 296 1.55 -5.81 1.31
CA ASP A 296 1.56 -4.44 1.85
C ASP A 296 0.81 -3.44 0.96
N VAL A 297 0.76 -3.69 -0.35
CA VAL A 297 0.22 -2.75 -1.34
C VAL A 297 -0.76 -3.44 -2.26
N ILE A 298 -1.86 -2.77 -2.55
CA ILE A 298 -2.91 -3.22 -3.46
C ILE A 298 -3.24 -2.12 -4.47
N SER A 299 -3.41 -2.49 -5.73
CA SER A 299 -3.95 -1.61 -6.77
C SER A 299 -4.84 -2.40 -7.70
N ILE A 300 -5.93 -1.79 -8.16
CA ILE A 300 -6.91 -2.44 -9.04
C ILE A 300 -7.10 -1.56 -10.27
N LYS A 301 -7.15 -2.22 -11.43
CA LYS A 301 -7.48 -1.55 -12.69
C LYS A 301 -8.29 -2.49 -13.57
N GLY A 302 -9.51 -2.10 -13.87
CA GLY A 302 -10.43 -2.95 -14.60
C GLY A 302 -10.65 -4.28 -13.88
N LYS A 303 -10.31 -5.38 -14.55
CA LYS A 303 -10.45 -6.72 -13.99
C LYS A 303 -9.20 -7.25 -13.28
N ASP A 304 -8.14 -6.49 -13.25
CA ASP A 304 -6.84 -6.94 -12.77
C ASP A 304 -6.51 -6.33 -11.40
N MET A 305 -6.06 -7.17 -10.49
CA MET A 305 -5.55 -6.78 -9.18
C MET A 305 -4.03 -6.94 -9.16
N TYR A 306 -3.35 -5.91 -8.70
CA TYR A 306 -1.90 -5.89 -8.52
C TYR A 306 -1.60 -5.85 -7.04
N LEU A 307 -0.70 -6.70 -6.60
CA LEU A 307 -0.27 -6.80 -5.21
C LEU A 307 1.24 -6.65 -5.15
N ALA A 308 1.70 -5.94 -4.13
CA ALA A 308 3.11 -5.94 -3.80
C ALA A 308 3.33 -6.43 -2.37
N PHE A 309 4.37 -7.22 -2.22
CA PHE A 309 4.85 -7.72 -0.94
C PHE A 309 6.37 -7.70 -0.95
N SER A 310 6.94 -7.01 0.03
CA SER A 310 8.39 -6.80 0.07
C SER A 310 8.93 -6.28 -1.28
N THR A 311 9.69 -7.09 -1.99
CA THR A 311 10.29 -6.75 -3.28
C THR A 311 9.54 -7.31 -4.49
N THR A 312 8.48 -8.05 -4.29
CA THR A 312 7.80 -8.77 -5.38
C THR A 312 6.48 -8.12 -5.75
N LEU A 313 6.27 -7.96 -7.04
CA LEU A 313 5.03 -7.52 -7.66
C LEU A 313 4.36 -8.67 -8.37
N ILE A 314 3.09 -8.89 -8.10
CA ILE A 314 2.26 -9.88 -8.81
C ILE A 314 0.99 -9.26 -9.35
N LYS A 315 0.40 -9.94 -10.31
CA LYS A 315 -0.88 -9.62 -10.91
C LYS A 315 -1.82 -10.83 -10.83
N ILE A 316 -3.03 -10.60 -10.38
CA ILE A 316 -4.13 -11.55 -10.48
C ILE A 316 -5.05 -11.03 -11.58
N ALA A 317 -4.96 -11.61 -12.76
CA ALA A 317 -5.81 -11.25 -13.89
C ALA A 317 -7.24 -11.78 -13.66
N ASN A 318 -8.25 -10.99 -14.02
CA ASN A 318 -9.67 -11.32 -13.75
C ASN A 318 -9.89 -11.70 -12.27
N PHE A 319 -9.35 -10.94 -11.36
CA PHE A 319 -9.19 -11.31 -9.95
C PHE A 319 -10.49 -11.79 -9.27
N LYS A 320 -11.65 -11.22 -9.61
CA LYS A 320 -12.94 -11.64 -9.03
C LYS A 320 -13.28 -13.10 -9.37
N GLU A 321 -13.07 -13.49 -10.62
CA GLU A 321 -13.34 -14.84 -11.11
C GLU A 321 -12.30 -15.84 -10.59
N GLU A 322 -11.03 -15.48 -10.66
CA GLU A 322 -9.93 -16.37 -10.24
C GLU A 322 -9.94 -16.62 -8.74
N ILE A 323 -10.19 -15.59 -7.92
CA ILE A 323 -10.29 -15.76 -6.46
C ILE A 323 -11.55 -16.55 -6.09
N ALA A 324 -12.70 -16.27 -6.70
CA ALA A 324 -13.92 -17.03 -6.44
C ALA A 324 -13.74 -18.52 -6.78
N LYS A 325 -13.12 -18.81 -7.89
CA LYS A 325 -12.80 -20.19 -8.29
C LYS A 325 -11.85 -20.87 -7.30
N TYR A 326 -10.81 -20.17 -6.88
CA TYR A 326 -9.86 -20.64 -5.88
C TYR A 326 -10.55 -20.99 -4.55
N LEU A 327 -11.41 -20.10 -4.05
CA LEU A 327 -12.16 -20.32 -2.81
C LEU A 327 -13.11 -21.53 -2.91
N LEU A 328 -13.82 -21.67 -4.04
CA LEU A 328 -14.69 -22.82 -4.27
C LEU A 328 -13.93 -24.16 -4.36
N GLU A 329 -12.76 -24.18 -4.96
CA GLU A 329 -11.90 -25.38 -5.01
C GLU A 329 -11.38 -25.76 -3.62
N ARG A 330 -11.15 -24.76 -2.77
CA ARG A 330 -10.71 -24.95 -1.39
C ARG A 330 -11.80 -25.53 -0.48
N GLU A 331 -13.06 -25.12 -0.65
CA GLU A 331 -14.19 -25.61 0.15
C GLU A 331 -14.59 -27.06 -0.21
N ARG A 332 -14.22 -27.54 -1.40
CA ARG A 332 -14.58 -28.89 -1.88
C ARG A 332 -13.64 -30.01 -1.43
N LYS A 333 -12.58 -29.67 -0.73
CA LYS A 333 -11.57 -30.62 -0.20
C LYS A 333 -11.65 -30.74 1.31
#